data_a34468a4f6eacc0ae91ff476dfe7b4e6
#
_entry.id   a34468a4f6eacc0ae91ff476dfe7b4e6
#
_cell.length_a   1.000
_cell.length_b   1.000
_cell.length_c   1.000
_cell.angle_alpha   90.00
_cell.angle_beta   90.00
_cell.angle_gamma   90.00
#
_symmetry.space_group_name_H-M   'P 1'
#
loop_
_entity.id
_entity.type
_entity.pdbx_description
1 polymer ?
#
loop_
_entity_poly.entity_id
_entity_poly.type
_entity_poly.pdbx_seq_one_letter_code
_entity_poly.pdbx_strand_id
1 'polypeptide(L)'
;MTRFYNVLFASGLVLALCDGMAQAQPNKPMLTLQMPALPAPVRVTLNPATTALLVLDYVEEICNTQPKCKSQMLPAMTPFMAQIRKAGMTVAYGTREQNMSHWLPEVAPAPGDIKIVNTAQDRFYNTELDKALKAKGITTIIMVGWKVSGSLTYSSVGATLRGYTVVIPVDTTAAATDYEQTIGFYQILNQGNGNLTNVPLKPKAPTLTRTDMITFQ
;
A
#
# COMPACT_ATOMS: atom_id res chain seq x y z
N MET A 1 -19.24 47.52 -73.19
CA MET A 1 -18.22 48.11 -72.27
C MET A 1 -18.60 47.71 -70.88
N THR A 2 -18.00 46.63 -70.36
CA THR A 2 -18.32 46.05 -69.06
C THR A 2 -17.09 46.16 -68.19
N ARG A 3 -17.13 46.98 -67.13
CA ARG A 3 -16.06 47.17 -66.17
C ARG A 3 -16.11 46.06 -65.09
N PHE A 4 -15.06 45.29 -64.98
CA PHE A 4 -14.83 44.36 -63.90
C PHE A 4 -14.19 45.10 -62.71
N TYR A 5 -14.85 45.00 -61.55
CA TYR A 5 -14.24 45.42 -60.26
C TYR A 5 -13.58 44.23 -59.57
N ASN A 6 -12.29 44.29 -59.39
CA ASN A 6 -11.56 43.37 -58.55
C ASN A 6 -11.75 43.71 -57.10
N VAL A 7 -12.36 42.81 -56.33
CA VAL A 7 -12.41 42.90 -54.87
C VAL A 7 -11.30 42.05 -54.27
N LEU A 8 -10.32 42.69 -53.71
CA LEU A 8 -9.26 42.05 -52.91
C LEU A 8 -9.81 41.71 -51.51
N PHE A 9 -9.94 40.42 -51.23
CA PHE A 9 -10.20 39.92 -49.87
C PHE A 9 -8.88 39.84 -49.11
N ALA A 10 -8.64 40.73 -48.17
CA ALA A 10 -7.59 40.60 -47.20
C ALA A 10 -8.01 39.64 -46.08
N SER A 11 -7.47 38.41 -46.11
CA SER A 11 -7.67 37.43 -45.06
C SER A 11 -6.84 37.80 -43.85
N GLY A 12 -7.41 38.48 -42.87
CA GLY A 12 -6.82 38.69 -41.55
C GLY A 12 -6.83 37.39 -40.74
N LEU A 13 -5.64 36.84 -40.49
CA LEU A 13 -5.44 35.72 -39.59
C LEU A 13 -5.52 36.23 -38.16
N VAL A 14 -6.64 36.02 -37.48
CA VAL A 14 -6.79 36.29 -36.04
C VAL A 14 -6.17 35.11 -35.30
N LEU A 15 -4.96 35.28 -34.79
CA LEU A 15 -4.37 34.39 -33.79
C LEU A 15 -5.11 34.58 -32.46
N ALA A 16 -6.04 33.69 -32.17
CA ALA A 16 -6.64 33.61 -30.84
C ALA A 16 -5.58 33.03 -29.87
N LEU A 17 -4.94 33.91 -29.09
CA LEU A 17 -4.17 33.53 -27.92
C LEU A 17 -5.15 32.94 -26.89
N CYS A 18 -5.27 31.62 -26.86
CA CYS A 18 -5.89 30.91 -25.75
C CYS A 18 -4.95 31.01 -24.54
N ASP A 19 -5.06 32.09 -23.77
CA ASP A 19 -4.55 32.12 -22.42
C ASP A 19 -5.29 31.03 -21.64
N GLY A 20 -4.61 29.89 -21.47
CA GLY A 20 -5.04 28.83 -20.58
C GLY A 20 -5.01 29.35 -19.15
N MET A 21 -6.06 30.03 -18.72
CA MET A 21 -6.30 30.28 -17.30
C MET A 21 -6.42 28.92 -16.62
N ALA A 22 -5.32 28.50 -15.96
CA ALA A 22 -5.39 27.42 -15.00
C ALA A 22 -6.45 27.80 -13.97
N GLN A 23 -7.64 27.21 -14.09
CA GLN A 23 -8.69 27.40 -13.09
C GLN A 23 -8.14 26.86 -11.77
N ALA A 24 -7.80 27.75 -10.85
CA ALA A 24 -7.52 27.39 -9.47
C ALA A 24 -8.71 26.58 -8.96
N GLN A 25 -8.50 25.34 -8.60
CA GLN A 25 -9.56 24.52 -8.01
C GLN A 25 -10.05 25.26 -6.77
N PRO A 26 -11.38 25.42 -6.58
CA PRO A 26 -11.90 26.10 -5.42
C PRO A 26 -11.35 25.40 -4.17
N ASN A 27 -10.77 26.16 -3.25
CA ASN A 27 -10.30 25.68 -1.97
C ASN A 27 -11.43 24.88 -1.31
N LYS A 28 -11.27 23.55 -1.25
CA LYS A 28 -12.22 22.71 -0.52
C LYS A 28 -12.22 23.17 0.94
N PRO A 29 -13.40 23.29 1.57
CA PRO A 29 -13.46 23.65 2.98
C PRO A 29 -12.66 22.65 3.80
N MET A 30 -11.76 23.16 4.65
CA MET A 30 -10.94 22.34 5.53
C MET A 30 -11.66 22.17 6.86
N LEU A 31 -11.70 20.94 7.36
CA LEU A 31 -12.19 20.61 8.71
C LEU A 31 -10.99 20.41 9.63
N THR A 32 -11.03 20.99 10.81
CA THR A 32 -10.06 20.68 11.87
C THR A 32 -10.63 19.55 12.73
N LEU A 33 -9.92 18.43 12.79
CA LEU A 33 -10.28 17.28 13.60
C LEU A 33 -9.23 17.09 14.70
N GLN A 34 -9.69 16.86 15.93
CA GLN A 34 -8.83 16.36 17.01
C GLN A 34 -8.97 14.84 17.07
N MET A 35 -7.86 14.16 16.85
CA MET A 35 -7.81 12.68 16.90
C MET A 35 -6.92 12.25 18.04
N PRO A 36 -7.25 11.13 18.74
CA PRO A 36 -6.32 10.47 19.64
C PRO A 36 -5.02 10.11 18.92
N ALA A 37 -3.90 10.26 19.61
CA ALA A 37 -2.63 9.78 19.07
C ALA A 37 -2.70 8.26 18.85
N LEU A 38 -2.11 7.79 17.75
CA LEU A 38 -1.92 6.35 17.53
C LEU A 38 -0.99 5.78 18.62
N PRO A 39 -1.20 4.54 19.07
CA PRO A 39 -0.29 3.90 20.01
C PRO A 39 1.09 3.72 19.35
N ALA A 40 2.13 3.79 20.16
CA ALA A 40 3.51 3.57 19.69
C ALA A 40 3.67 2.14 19.13
N PRO A 41 4.55 1.95 18.12
CA PRO A 41 4.96 0.63 17.67
C PRO A 41 5.59 -0.18 18.83
N VAL A 42 5.34 -1.50 18.83
CA VAL A 42 5.81 -2.40 19.89
C VAL A 42 6.73 -3.48 19.34
N ARG A 43 7.63 -4.01 20.19
CA ARG A 43 8.49 -5.14 19.83
C ARG A 43 7.69 -6.41 19.70
N VAL A 44 8.04 -7.24 18.71
CA VAL A 44 7.45 -8.56 18.49
C VAL A 44 8.53 -9.59 18.18
N THR A 45 8.32 -10.82 18.64
CA THR A 45 9.12 -11.99 18.29
C THR A 45 8.26 -12.96 17.52
N LEU A 46 8.69 -13.35 16.32
CA LEU A 46 7.91 -14.14 15.38
C LEU A 46 8.60 -15.47 15.07
N ASN A 47 7.81 -16.53 14.92
CA ASN A 47 8.28 -17.81 14.44
C ASN A 47 8.27 -17.82 12.89
N PRO A 48 9.43 -17.93 12.21
CA PRO A 48 9.50 -17.91 10.75
C PRO A 48 8.70 -19.02 10.08
N ALA A 49 8.58 -20.18 10.71
CA ALA A 49 7.88 -21.34 10.13
C ALA A 49 6.35 -21.13 10.04
N THR A 50 5.77 -20.30 10.91
CA THR A 50 4.32 -20.03 10.97
C THR A 50 3.95 -18.60 10.60
N THR A 51 4.95 -17.80 10.17
CA THR A 51 4.77 -16.41 9.75
C THR A 51 5.04 -16.25 8.26
N ALA A 52 4.17 -15.53 7.56
CA ALA A 52 4.42 -15.13 6.17
C ALA A 52 4.55 -13.61 6.04
N LEU A 53 5.33 -13.17 5.06
CA LEU A 53 5.34 -11.79 4.60
C LEU A 53 4.36 -11.65 3.43
N LEU A 54 3.43 -10.70 3.50
CA LEU A 54 2.54 -10.31 2.40
C LEU A 54 2.94 -8.94 1.88
N VAL A 55 3.46 -8.89 0.66
CA VAL A 55 3.94 -7.68 -0.03
C VAL A 55 2.84 -7.14 -0.93
N LEU A 56 2.43 -5.89 -0.70
CA LEU A 56 1.33 -5.23 -1.40
C LEU A 56 1.86 -4.07 -2.23
N ASP A 57 1.69 -4.16 -3.55
CA ASP A 57 1.88 -3.04 -4.50
C ASP A 57 3.23 -2.28 -4.38
N TYR A 58 4.34 -2.97 -4.09
CA TYR A 58 5.71 -2.42 -4.23
C TYR A 58 6.14 -2.45 -5.71
N VAL A 59 5.42 -1.72 -6.53
CA VAL A 59 5.55 -1.72 -7.99
C VAL A 59 5.96 -0.34 -8.52
N GLU A 60 6.55 -0.31 -9.71
CA GLU A 60 7.06 0.91 -10.33
C GLU A 60 5.99 1.99 -10.47
N GLU A 61 4.76 1.64 -10.86
CA GLU A 61 3.64 2.57 -11.04
C GLU A 61 3.32 3.35 -9.76
N ILE A 62 3.42 2.68 -8.61
CA ILE A 62 3.21 3.31 -7.32
C ILE A 62 4.45 4.13 -6.92
N CYS A 63 5.62 3.51 -6.94
CA CYS A 63 6.82 4.13 -6.40
C CYS A 63 7.38 5.27 -7.26
N ASN A 64 7.01 5.36 -8.53
CA ASN A 64 7.33 6.49 -9.38
C ASN A 64 6.40 7.69 -9.19
N THR A 65 5.19 7.47 -8.66
CA THR A 65 4.18 8.51 -8.44
C THR A 65 3.97 8.91 -6.99
N GLN A 66 4.43 8.07 -6.04
CA GLN A 66 4.25 8.25 -4.60
C GLN A 66 5.60 8.44 -3.91
N PRO A 67 6.02 9.67 -3.60
CA PRO A 67 7.36 9.96 -3.07
C PRO A 67 7.72 9.17 -1.81
N LYS A 68 6.75 8.92 -0.91
CA LYS A 68 6.96 8.14 0.32
C LYS A 68 7.38 6.69 0.06
N CYS A 69 7.09 6.13 -1.12
CA CYS A 69 7.55 4.78 -1.46
C CYS A 69 9.08 4.71 -1.46
N LYS A 70 9.74 5.61 -2.18
CA LYS A 70 11.21 5.63 -2.30
C LYS A 70 11.90 6.26 -1.09
N SER A 71 11.29 7.27 -0.45
CA SER A 71 11.93 8.01 0.63
C SER A 71 11.72 7.41 2.03
N GLN A 72 10.63 6.66 2.25
CA GLN A 72 10.28 6.10 3.54
C GLN A 72 10.22 4.57 3.52
N MET A 73 9.41 4.00 2.59
CA MET A 73 9.11 2.57 2.63
C MET A 73 10.28 1.70 2.17
N LEU A 74 10.89 2.01 1.04
CA LEU A 74 11.93 1.18 0.43
C LEU A 74 13.22 1.09 1.27
N PRO A 75 13.72 2.18 1.89
CA PRO A 75 14.89 2.11 2.78
C PRO A 75 14.71 1.16 3.98
N ALA A 76 13.49 1.05 4.52
CA ALA A 76 13.19 0.09 5.60
C ALA A 76 12.95 -1.32 5.04
N MET A 77 12.27 -1.43 3.89
CA MET A 77 11.88 -2.71 3.31
C MET A 77 13.05 -3.50 2.74
N THR A 78 14.04 -2.86 2.12
CA THR A 78 15.18 -3.54 1.47
C THR A 78 15.98 -4.41 2.47
N PRO A 79 16.50 -3.89 3.59
CA PRO A 79 17.17 -4.72 4.58
C PRO A 79 16.23 -5.71 5.26
N PHE A 80 14.96 -5.36 5.44
CA PHE A 80 13.96 -6.25 6.03
C PHE A 80 13.67 -7.45 5.14
N MET A 81 13.54 -7.25 3.82
CA MET A 81 13.39 -8.37 2.86
C MET A 81 14.58 -9.35 2.95
N ALA A 82 15.80 -8.84 3.07
CA ALA A 82 16.98 -9.69 3.24
C ALA A 82 16.90 -10.55 4.52
N GLN A 83 16.40 -9.98 5.63
CA GLN A 83 16.16 -10.72 6.88
C GLN A 83 15.09 -11.80 6.71
N ILE A 84 13.97 -11.49 6.06
CA ILE A 84 12.89 -12.42 5.74
C ILE A 84 13.41 -13.59 4.91
N ARG A 85 14.20 -13.32 3.86
CA ARG A 85 14.79 -14.35 3.00
C ARG A 85 15.78 -15.24 3.77
N LYS A 86 16.64 -14.63 4.60
CA LYS A 86 17.58 -15.35 5.46
C LYS A 86 16.86 -16.27 6.46
N ALA A 87 15.72 -15.84 6.98
CA ALA A 87 14.89 -16.64 7.89
C ALA A 87 14.09 -17.77 7.19
N GLY A 88 14.14 -17.86 5.87
CA GLY A 88 13.42 -18.90 5.10
C GLY A 88 11.88 -18.75 5.17
N MET A 89 11.38 -17.57 5.42
CA MET A 89 9.95 -17.33 5.59
C MET A 89 9.18 -17.47 4.27
N THR A 90 7.92 -17.87 4.38
CA THR A 90 6.98 -17.79 3.26
C THR A 90 6.75 -16.35 2.88
N VAL A 91 6.88 -16.04 1.57
CA VAL A 91 6.57 -14.71 1.03
C VAL A 91 5.45 -14.83 0.01
N ALA A 92 4.49 -13.91 0.10
CA ALA A 92 3.38 -13.78 -0.82
C ALA A 92 3.33 -12.34 -1.37
N TYR A 93 2.93 -12.21 -2.62
CA TYR A 93 2.81 -10.96 -3.34
C TYR A 93 1.39 -10.78 -3.87
N GLY A 94 0.83 -9.58 -3.70
CA GLY A 94 -0.47 -9.25 -4.22
C GLY A 94 -0.47 -7.91 -4.93
N THR A 95 -0.81 -7.92 -6.23
CA THR A 95 -1.01 -6.72 -7.03
C THR A 95 -2.01 -6.99 -8.15
N ARG A 96 -2.34 -5.97 -8.94
CA ARG A 96 -3.17 -6.11 -10.13
C ARG A 96 -2.39 -6.84 -11.24
N GLU A 97 -3.11 -7.50 -12.16
CA GLU A 97 -2.50 -8.27 -13.25
C GLU A 97 -1.49 -7.45 -14.07
N GLN A 98 -1.86 -6.22 -14.48
CA GLN A 98 -1.00 -5.35 -15.27
C GLN A 98 0.31 -4.96 -14.58
N ASN A 99 0.39 -5.04 -13.25
CA ASN A 99 1.56 -4.67 -12.46
C ASN A 99 2.38 -5.89 -12.02
N MET A 100 1.96 -7.09 -12.35
CA MET A 100 2.57 -8.34 -11.85
C MET A 100 4.04 -8.53 -12.25
N SER A 101 4.49 -7.88 -13.33
CA SER A 101 5.88 -7.90 -13.81
C SER A 101 6.69 -6.67 -13.39
N HIS A 102 6.10 -5.67 -12.73
CA HIS A 102 6.69 -4.36 -12.47
C HIS A 102 7.11 -4.16 -11.00
N TRP A 103 7.48 -5.25 -10.33
CA TRP A 103 8.00 -5.18 -8.96
C TRP A 103 9.34 -4.45 -8.92
N LEU A 104 9.54 -3.64 -7.87
CA LEU A 104 10.84 -3.02 -7.65
C LEU A 104 11.90 -4.11 -7.42
N PRO A 105 13.10 -3.97 -8.00
CA PRO A 105 14.17 -5.00 -7.92
C PRO A 105 14.50 -5.42 -6.49
N GLU A 106 14.50 -4.47 -5.54
CA GLU A 106 14.88 -4.67 -4.14
C GLU A 106 13.91 -5.59 -3.39
N VAL A 107 12.69 -5.75 -3.89
CA VAL A 107 11.63 -6.52 -3.26
C VAL A 107 10.97 -7.50 -4.23
N ALA A 108 11.57 -7.74 -5.38
CA ALA A 108 10.99 -8.58 -6.43
C ALA A 108 10.74 -10.03 -5.94
N PRO A 109 9.68 -10.68 -6.47
CA PRO A 109 9.41 -12.08 -6.17
C PRO A 109 10.56 -13.01 -6.57
N ALA A 110 10.88 -13.95 -5.69
CA ALA A 110 11.80 -15.04 -5.98
C ALA A 110 11.07 -16.32 -6.44
N PRO A 111 11.77 -17.29 -7.05
CA PRO A 111 11.18 -18.59 -7.34
C PRO A 111 10.61 -19.25 -6.07
N GLY A 112 9.36 -19.75 -6.16
CA GLY A 112 8.67 -20.38 -5.03
C GLY A 112 7.83 -19.45 -4.19
N ASP A 113 7.89 -18.13 -4.39
CA ASP A 113 6.99 -17.19 -3.74
C ASP A 113 5.56 -17.31 -4.27
N ILE A 114 4.60 -17.08 -3.37
CA ILE A 114 3.18 -17.04 -3.72
C ILE A 114 2.89 -15.74 -4.44
N LYS A 115 2.30 -15.80 -5.63
CA LYS A 115 1.86 -14.63 -6.38
C LYS A 115 0.37 -14.71 -6.61
N ILE A 116 -0.35 -13.65 -6.24
CA ILE A 116 -1.79 -13.53 -6.46
C ILE A 116 -2.11 -12.29 -7.29
N VAL A 117 -2.96 -12.46 -8.28
CA VAL A 117 -3.60 -11.35 -8.99
C VAL A 117 -4.90 -11.03 -8.27
N ASN A 118 -5.04 -9.76 -7.87
CA ASN A 118 -6.23 -9.32 -7.16
C ASN A 118 -7.06 -8.34 -7.97
N THR A 119 -8.37 -8.46 -7.86
CA THR A 119 -9.35 -7.54 -8.44
C THR A 119 -9.96 -6.59 -7.41
N ALA A 120 -9.68 -6.81 -6.12
CA ALA A 120 -10.18 -6.02 -5.00
C ALA A 120 -9.03 -5.53 -4.11
N GLN A 121 -9.31 -4.63 -3.19
CA GLN A 121 -8.33 -4.14 -2.22
C GLN A 121 -7.98 -5.18 -1.15
N ASP A 122 -8.92 -6.05 -0.76
CA ASP A 122 -8.64 -7.22 0.06
C ASP A 122 -7.96 -8.31 -0.79
N ARG A 123 -6.74 -8.68 -0.44
CA ARG A 123 -5.95 -9.70 -1.15
C ARG A 123 -6.47 -11.13 -0.97
N PHE A 124 -7.36 -11.33 -0.01
CA PHE A 124 -8.02 -12.63 0.21
C PHE A 124 -9.31 -12.78 -0.60
N TYR A 125 -9.88 -11.67 -1.11
CA TYR A 125 -11.15 -11.72 -1.83
C TYR A 125 -10.99 -12.33 -3.23
N ASN A 126 -11.67 -13.44 -3.46
CA ASN A 126 -11.62 -14.21 -4.72
C ASN A 126 -10.20 -14.59 -5.17
N THR A 127 -9.31 -14.94 -4.22
CA THR A 127 -7.96 -15.43 -4.50
C THR A 127 -7.68 -16.71 -3.72
N GLU A 128 -6.65 -17.46 -4.13
CA GLU A 128 -6.19 -18.67 -3.43
C GLU A 128 -5.24 -18.37 -2.25
N LEU A 129 -5.08 -17.10 -1.85
CA LEU A 129 -4.10 -16.72 -0.82
C LEU A 129 -4.33 -17.44 0.51
N ASP A 130 -5.55 -17.46 1.02
CA ASP A 130 -5.90 -18.13 2.28
C ASP A 130 -5.54 -19.60 2.26
N LYS A 131 -5.94 -20.30 1.19
CA LYS A 131 -5.64 -21.73 1.00
C LYS A 131 -4.14 -22.00 0.93
N ALA A 132 -3.39 -21.17 0.19
CA ALA A 132 -1.95 -21.32 0.04
C ALA A 132 -1.20 -21.10 1.36
N LEU A 133 -1.61 -20.10 2.15
CA LEU A 133 -1.02 -19.81 3.45
C LEU A 133 -1.35 -20.90 4.48
N LYS A 134 -2.60 -21.35 4.55
CA LYS A 134 -3.03 -22.42 5.46
C LYS A 134 -2.34 -23.75 5.15
N ALA A 135 -2.15 -24.09 3.88
CA ALA A 135 -1.42 -25.28 3.45
C ALA A 135 0.05 -25.31 3.93
N LYS A 136 0.62 -24.13 4.24
CA LYS A 136 1.96 -23.97 4.81
C LYS A 136 1.96 -23.79 6.34
N GLY A 137 0.81 -23.95 7.00
CA GLY A 137 0.69 -23.77 8.46
C GLY A 137 0.85 -22.32 8.94
N ILE A 138 0.67 -21.34 8.08
CA ILE A 138 0.81 -19.92 8.46
C ILE A 138 -0.35 -19.50 9.36
N THR A 139 0.00 -18.86 10.47
CA THR A 139 -0.94 -18.30 11.47
C THR A 139 -0.76 -16.79 11.68
N THR A 140 0.40 -16.26 11.28
CA THR A 140 0.74 -14.84 11.41
C THR A 140 1.15 -14.27 10.06
N ILE A 141 0.72 -13.05 9.76
CA ILE A 141 1.06 -12.37 8.51
C ILE A 141 1.67 -11.01 8.82
N ILE A 142 2.90 -10.79 8.38
CA ILE A 142 3.48 -9.46 8.29
C ILE A 142 2.96 -8.83 7.00
N MET A 143 2.32 -7.67 7.09
CA MET A 143 1.81 -6.95 5.91
C MET A 143 2.59 -5.67 5.67
N VAL A 144 3.05 -5.49 4.44
CA VAL A 144 3.85 -4.33 4.01
C VAL A 144 3.35 -3.79 2.68
N GLY A 145 3.56 -2.52 2.39
CA GLY A 145 3.31 -1.96 1.07
C GLY A 145 2.32 -0.82 1.00
N TRP A 146 1.78 -0.61 -0.18
CA TRP A 146 0.91 0.51 -0.52
C TRP A 146 -0.54 0.05 -0.64
N LYS A 147 -1.50 0.77 -0.12
CA LYS A 147 -1.43 1.90 0.84
C LYS A 147 -2.18 1.52 2.13
N VAL A 148 -1.76 2.16 3.23
CA VAL A 148 -2.33 1.86 4.56
C VAL A 148 -3.84 2.09 4.63
N SER A 149 -4.37 3.16 4.00
CA SER A 149 -5.82 3.48 3.95
C SER A 149 -6.61 2.67 2.91
N GLY A 150 -5.98 1.72 2.24
CA GLY A 150 -6.58 0.91 1.18
C GLY A 150 -6.25 -0.56 1.34
N SER A 151 -5.40 -1.09 0.45
CA SER A 151 -5.07 -2.52 0.37
C SER A 151 -4.63 -3.11 1.71
N LEU A 152 -3.84 -2.36 2.48
CA LEU A 152 -3.36 -2.82 3.78
C LEU A 152 -4.52 -2.96 4.79
N THR A 153 -5.38 -1.94 4.90
CA THR A 153 -6.56 -1.98 5.78
C THR A 153 -7.50 -3.13 5.41
N TYR A 154 -7.90 -3.23 4.14
CA TYR A 154 -8.84 -4.27 3.72
C TYR A 154 -8.26 -5.67 3.83
N SER A 155 -6.98 -5.87 3.47
CA SER A 155 -6.33 -7.17 3.64
C SER A 155 -6.10 -7.53 5.11
N SER A 156 -5.85 -6.55 5.98
CA SER A 156 -5.74 -6.77 7.43
C SER A 156 -7.07 -7.26 8.02
N VAL A 157 -8.19 -6.64 7.64
CA VAL A 157 -9.54 -7.12 8.00
C VAL A 157 -9.77 -8.52 7.45
N GLY A 158 -9.50 -8.73 6.15
CA GLY A 158 -9.64 -10.04 5.50
C GLY A 158 -8.85 -11.15 6.19
N ALA A 159 -7.62 -10.85 6.64
CA ALA A 159 -6.77 -11.78 7.36
C ALA A 159 -7.30 -12.10 8.76
N THR A 160 -7.66 -11.08 9.55
CA THR A 160 -8.14 -11.28 10.92
C THR A 160 -9.46 -12.05 10.98
N LEU A 161 -10.37 -11.82 10.01
CA LEU A 161 -11.61 -12.59 9.85
C LEU A 161 -11.35 -14.07 9.52
N ARG A 162 -10.19 -14.40 8.91
CA ARG A 162 -9.76 -15.78 8.60
C ARG A 162 -8.92 -16.41 9.71
N GLY A 163 -8.73 -15.68 10.82
CA GLY A 163 -8.06 -16.18 12.03
C GLY A 163 -6.55 -15.89 12.09
N TYR A 164 -5.99 -15.12 11.16
CA TYR A 164 -4.60 -14.70 11.22
C TYR A 164 -4.36 -13.59 12.25
N THR A 165 -3.21 -13.66 12.91
CA THR A 165 -2.62 -12.51 13.60
C THR A 165 -1.88 -11.66 12.58
N VAL A 166 -2.06 -10.34 12.63
CA VAL A 166 -1.47 -9.43 11.64
C VAL A 166 -0.43 -8.54 12.31
N VAL A 167 0.72 -8.39 11.66
CA VAL A 167 1.84 -7.53 12.11
C VAL A 167 2.12 -6.52 11.01
N ILE A 168 2.16 -5.23 11.37
CA ILE A 168 2.34 -4.16 10.40
C ILE A 168 3.52 -3.29 10.81
N PRO A 169 4.68 -3.41 10.13
CA PRO A 169 5.79 -2.49 10.31
C PRO A 169 5.43 -1.14 9.67
N VAL A 170 5.25 -0.11 10.49
CA VAL A 170 4.78 1.21 10.03
C VAL A 170 5.77 1.94 9.13
N ASP A 171 7.02 1.55 9.14
CA ASP A 171 8.10 2.08 8.30
C ASP A 171 8.16 1.47 6.89
N THR A 172 7.44 0.37 6.66
CA THR A 172 7.34 -0.31 5.34
C THR A 172 6.01 -0.06 4.64
N THR A 173 5.19 0.85 5.14
CA THR A 173 3.91 1.19 4.53
C THR A 173 3.62 2.67 4.67
N ALA A 174 2.87 3.23 3.72
CA ALA A 174 2.50 4.63 3.72
C ALA A 174 1.13 4.86 3.07
N ALA A 175 0.70 6.11 3.08
CA ALA A 175 -0.40 6.62 2.27
C ALA A 175 0.01 7.95 1.63
N ALA A 176 -0.78 8.46 0.68
CA ALA A 176 -0.46 9.68 -0.06
C ALA A 176 -0.33 10.90 0.87
N THR A 177 -1.18 10.99 1.89
CA THR A 177 -1.17 12.06 2.88
C THR A 177 -1.03 11.52 4.30
N ASP A 178 -0.56 12.35 5.23
CA ASP A 178 -0.46 11.99 6.64
C ASP A 178 -1.84 11.74 7.27
N TYR A 179 -2.85 12.46 6.80
CA TYR A 179 -4.25 12.24 7.18
C TYR A 179 -4.71 10.83 6.80
N GLU A 180 -4.54 10.42 5.53
CA GLU A 180 -4.88 9.06 5.08
C GLU A 180 -4.10 7.99 5.86
N GLN A 181 -2.82 8.25 6.14
CA GLN A 181 -1.98 7.32 6.88
C GLN A 181 -2.48 7.14 8.31
N THR A 182 -2.80 8.24 9.00
CA THR A 182 -3.32 8.22 10.37
C THR A 182 -4.67 7.51 10.45
N ILE A 183 -5.61 7.86 9.57
CA ILE A 183 -6.93 7.22 9.50
C ILE A 183 -6.80 5.73 9.19
N GLY A 184 -5.93 5.35 8.25
CA GLY A 184 -5.72 3.96 7.89
C GLY A 184 -5.19 3.12 9.07
N PHE A 185 -4.19 3.58 9.80
CA PHE A 185 -3.72 2.89 11.00
C PHE A 185 -4.77 2.84 12.11
N TYR A 186 -5.52 3.93 12.31
CA TYR A 186 -6.63 3.93 13.27
C TYR A 186 -7.69 2.88 12.91
N GLN A 187 -8.10 2.83 11.64
CA GLN A 187 -9.07 1.82 11.16
C GLN A 187 -8.53 0.39 11.34
N ILE A 188 -7.27 0.13 11.02
CA ILE A 188 -6.64 -1.18 11.20
C ILE A 188 -6.72 -1.61 12.67
N LEU A 189 -6.38 -0.73 13.60
CA LEU A 189 -6.43 -1.04 15.04
C LEU A 189 -7.86 -1.11 15.59
N ASN A 190 -8.82 -0.47 14.95
CA ASN A 190 -10.20 -0.35 15.42
C ASN A 190 -11.20 -1.29 14.69
N GLN A 191 -10.71 -2.29 13.97
CA GLN A 191 -11.58 -3.29 13.33
C GLN A 191 -12.16 -4.29 14.36
N GLY A 192 -13.08 -5.17 13.94
CA GLY A 192 -13.90 -6.00 14.81
C GLY A 192 -13.18 -6.78 15.92
N ASN A 193 -11.95 -7.25 15.71
CA ASN A 193 -11.08 -7.80 16.77
C ASN A 193 -9.96 -6.79 17.10
N GLY A 194 -10.36 -5.55 17.40
CA GLY A 194 -9.48 -4.41 17.53
C GLY A 194 -8.35 -4.52 18.53
N ASN A 195 -7.32 -3.71 18.32
CA ASN A 195 -6.11 -3.64 19.17
C ASN A 195 -5.69 -2.19 19.40
N LEU A 196 -6.61 -1.33 19.84
CA LEU A 196 -6.38 0.13 19.99
C LEU A 196 -5.24 0.48 20.97
N THR A 197 -4.92 -0.43 21.90
CA THR A 197 -3.79 -0.26 22.83
C THR A 197 -2.50 -0.88 22.31
N ASN A 198 -2.52 -1.45 21.11
CA ASN A 198 -1.40 -2.10 20.43
C ASN A 198 -0.70 -3.17 21.30
N VAL A 199 -1.49 -4.07 21.89
CA VAL A 199 -0.94 -5.23 22.62
C VAL A 199 -0.15 -6.10 21.64
N PRO A 200 1.12 -6.45 21.93
CA PRO A 200 1.93 -7.26 21.05
C PRO A 200 1.29 -8.61 20.74
N LEU A 201 1.20 -8.95 19.43
CA LEU A 201 0.70 -10.24 18.93
C LEU A 201 -0.64 -10.67 19.52
N LYS A 202 -1.54 -9.71 19.80
CA LYS A 202 -2.92 -10.05 20.18
C LYS A 202 -3.51 -11.00 19.14
N PRO A 203 -4.00 -12.20 19.54
CA PRO A 203 -4.49 -13.20 18.61
C PRO A 203 -5.60 -12.67 17.69
N LYS A 204 -5.51 -12.96 16.41
CA LYS A 204 -6.49 -12.58 15.37
C LYS A 204 -6.75 -11.07 15.29
N ALA A 205 -5.75 -10.28 15.63
CA ALA A 205 -5.81 -8.83 15.62
C ALA A 205 -4.52 -8.24 15.00
N PRO A 206 -4.56 -6.97 14.56
CA PRO A 206 -3.38 -6.28 14.06
C PRO A 206 -2.50 -5.77 15.21
N THR A 207 -1.19 -5.74 14.98
CA THR A 207 -0.18 -5.12 15.85
C THR A 207 0.69 -4.20 15.01
N LEU A 208 0.86 -2.94 15.41
CA LEU A 208 1.80 -2.01 14.80
C LEU A 208 3.18 -2.18 15.41
N THR A 209 4.19 -2.30 14.56
CA THR A 209 5.60 -2.44 14.93
C THR A 209 6.48 -1.62 13.98
N ARG A 210 7.79 -1.84 14.01
CA ARG A 210 8.77 -1.35 13.03
C ARG A 210 9.68 -2.51 12.62
N THR A 211 10.33 -2.40 11.49
CA THR A 211 11.24 -3.46 11.00
C THR A 211 12.37 -3.75 12.02
N ASP A 212 12.91 -2.72 12.67
CA ASP A 212 13.96 -2.82 13.69
C ASP A 212 13.46 -3.32 15.07
N MET A 213 12.15 -3.53 15.21
CA MET A 213 11.52 -4.07 16.42
C MET A 213 11.02 -5.52 16.23
N ILE A 214 11.27 -6.14 15.07
CA ILE A 214 10.92 -7.53 14.80
C ILE A 214 12.13 -8.43 15.00
N THR A 215 11.97 -9.49 15.77
CA THR A 215 12.95 -10.58 15.92
C THR A 215 12.34 -11.90 15.48
N PHE A 216 13.19 -12.81 14.97
CA PHE A 216 12.79 -14.14 14.53
C PHE A 216 13.43 -15.21 15.44
N GLN A 217 12.60 -16.17 15.91
CA GLN A 217 13.02 -17.31 16.76
C GLN A 217 12.40 -18.61 16.28
#